data_81542164bd5a8041d84e2fcea7b2ac68
#
_entry.id   81542164bd5a8041d84e2fcea7b2ac68
#
_cell.length_a   1.000
_cell.length_b   1.000
_cell.length_c   1.000
_cell.angle_alpha   90.00
_cell.angle_beta   90.00
_cell.angle_gamma   90.00
#
_symmetry.space_group_name_H-M   'P 1'
#
loop_
_entity.id
_entity.type
_entity.pdbx_description
1 polymer ?
#
loop_
_entity_poly.entity_id
_entity_poly.type
_entity_poly.pdbx_seq_one_letter_code
_entity_poly.pdbx_strand_id
1 'polypeptide(L)'
;MKVITPASDSTNAPLRKLVIIFLLLIFVPIGISAVTYWSGDRGGNWQTADRSSAGLLPAASGHPDAVIRVYGARTVRWRGIFAVHTWIVFKEQDAATYSRYDYTAWGEPIRSNGFAADARWFGATPETIVAVDGEEASRLIPKVRHVIENYKFRAYGDYSPWPGPNSNTFVQAVLDAVPELKAVLPPTAIGKDYPYEGDWFGLTPSLTGIYASLGGYLGLTIGWVEGFEINFFGAVLGFDIRRPALKFPGIGRLGMTAGV
;
A
#
# COMPACT_ATOMS: atom_id res chain seq x y z
N MET A 1 6.43 -56.93 -34.18
CA MET A 1 6.21 -56.28 -32.86
C MET A 1 6.69 -54.83 -33.02
N LYS A 2 5.77 -53.86 -33.24
CA LYS A 2 6.10 -52.47 -33.42
C LYS A 2 6.23 -51.85 -32.04
N VAL A 3 7.41 -51.41 -31.67
CA VAL A 3 7.66 -50.64 -30.44
C VAL A 3 7.08 -49.25 -30.65
N ILE A 4 6.00 -48.92 -29.96
CA ILE A 4 5.44 -47.57 -29.91
C ILE A 4 6.34 -46.78 -28.95
N THR A 5 7.22 -45.94 -29.44
CA THR A 5 7.92 -44.94 -28.69
C THR A 5 6.90 -43.89 -28.22
N PRO A 6 6.80 -43.57 -26.93
CA PRO A 6 5.92 -42.50 -26.48
C PRO A 6 6.39 -41.18 -27.08
N ALA A 7 5.45 -40.43 -27.68
CA ALA A 7 5.71 -39.11 -28.18
C ALA A 7 6.27 -38.22 -27.05
N SER A 8 7.40 -37.57 -27.31
CA SER A 8 8.05 -36.71 -26.34
C SER A 8 7.14 -35.51 -26.02
N ASP A 9 6.93 -35.25 -24.73
CA ASP A 9 6.13 -34.16 -24.11
C ASP A 9 6.76 -32.76 -24.36
N SER A 10 7.19 -32.49 -25.59
CA SER A 10 7.92 -31.26 -25.96
C SER A 10 7.04 -30.00 -25.99
N THR A 11 5.73 -30.15 -26.12
CA THR A 11 4.77 -29.03 -26.23
C THR A 11 4.56 -28.29 -24.92
N ASN A 12 4.75 -28.90 -23.75
CA ASN A 12 4.52 -28.30 -22.45
C ASN A 12 5.77 -27.66 -21.83
N ALA A 13 6.95 -27.84 -22.43
CA ALA A 13 8.21 -27.35 -21.89
C ALA A 13 8.28 -25.82 -21.75
N PRO A 14 7.82 -24.98 -22.72
CA PRO A 14 7.85 -23.53 -22.58
C PRO A 14 6.87 -23.04 -21.50
N LEU A 15 5.67 -23.60 -21.45
CA LEU A 15 4.67 -23.23 -20.44
C LEU A 15 5.17 -23.56 -19.01
N ARG A 16 5.74 -24.75 -18.83
CA ARG A 16 6.33 -25.14 -17.55
C ARG A 16 7.45 -24.19 -17.10
N LYS A 17 8.30 -23.74 -18.01
CA LYS A 17 9.36 -22.75 -17.72
C LYS A 17 8.74 -21.42 -17.29
N LEU A 18 7.73 -20.90 -17.99
CA LEU A 18 7.04 -19.67 -17.64
C LEU A 18 6.39 -19.74 -16.24
N VAL A 19 5.72 -20.84 -15.96
CA VAL A 19 5.12 -21.06 -14.62
C VAL A 19 6.19 -21.08 -13.52
N ILE A 20 7.31 -21.78 -13.75
CA ILE A 20 8.41 -21.81 -12.77
C ILE A 20 8.99 -20.40 -12.57
N ILE A 21 9.25 -19.65 -13.64
CA ILE A 21 9.74 -18.27 -13.53
C ILE A 21 8.75 -17.40 -12.74
N PHE A 22 7.46 -17.48 -13.05
CA PHE A 22 6.43 -16.74 -12.34
C PHE A 22 6.41 -17.08 -10.84
N LEU A 23 6.45 -18.36 -10.48
CA LEU A 23 6.52 -18.80 -9.10
C LEU A 23 7.79 -18.31 -8.40
N LEU A 24 8.94 -18.35 -9.06
CA LEU A 24 10.18 -17.83 -8.51
C LEU A 24 10.10 -16.31 -8.26
N LEU A 25 9.51 -15.55 -9.19
CA LEU A 25 9.32 -14.10 -9.04
C LEU A 25 8.40 -13.74 -7.87
N ILE A 26 7.50 -14.64 -7.46
CA ILE A 26 6.63 -14.45 -6.29
C ILE A 26 7.32 -14.95 -5.01
N PHE A 27 7.76 -16.19 -4.97
CA PHE A 27 8.17 -16.84 -3.72
C PHE A 27 9.58 -16.45 -3.26
N VAL A 28 10.51 -16.18 -4.18
CA VAL A 28 11.87 -15.76 -3.80
C VAL A 28 11.86 -14.41 -3.08
N PRO A 29 11.19 -13.34 -3.59
CA PRO A 29 11.10 -12.07 -2.87
C PRO A 29 10.40 -12.19 -1.51
N ILE A 30 9.34 -12.99 -1.43
CA ILE A 30 8.65 -13.27 -0.16
C ILE A 30 9.60 -13.98 0.82
N GLY A 31 10.37 -14.95 0.35
CA GLY A 31 11.38 -15.65 1.15
C GLY A 31 12.45 -14.70 1.69
N ILE A 32 12.98 -13.81 0.84
CA ILE A 32 13.92 -12.76 1.25
C ILE A 32 13.27 -11.86 2.32
N SER A 33 12.05 -11.39 2.09
CA SER A 33 11.32 -10.57 3.06
C SER A 33 11.11 -11.31 4.38
N ALA A 34 10.82 -12.60 4.36
CA ALA A 34 10.69 -13.41 5.56
C ALA A 34 12.01 -13.51 6.32
N VAL A 35 13.11 -13.77 5.64
CA VAL A 35 14.45 -13.81 6.26
C VAL A 35 14.79 -12.48 6.89
N THR A 36 14.64 -11.37 6.18
CA THR A 36 14.91 -10.03 6.72
C THR A 36 14.01 -9.69 7.90
N TYR A 37 12.74 -10.08 7.84
CA TYR A 37 11.80 -9.90 8.94
C TYR A 37 12.23 -10.69 10.19
N TRP A 38 12.66 -11.93 10.04
CA TRP A 38 13.07 -12.76 11.19
C TRP A 38 14.48 -12.46 11.72
N SER A 39 15.36 -11.90 10.90
CA SER A 39 16.69 -11.46 11.31
C SER A 39 16.71 -10.06 11.93
N GLY A 40 15.68 -9.26 11.71
CA GLY A 40 15.55 -7.91 12.25
C GLY A 40 15.03 -7.87 13.69
N ASP A 41 15.10 -6.68 14.30
CA ASP A 41 14.45 -6.42 15.58
C ASP A 41 12.93 -6.45 15.40
N ARG A 42 12.30 -7.47 15.98
CA ARG A 42 10.86 -7.76 15.80
C ARG A 42 9.95 -6.88 16.64
N GLY A 43 10.45 -5.80 17.22
CA GLY A 43 9.62 -4.83 17.94
C GLY A 43 8.77 -5.40 19.08
N GLY A 44 9.22 -6.47 19.72
CA GLY A 44 8.59 -7.03 20.91
C GLY A 44 7.17 -7.63 20.70
N ASN A 45 6.47 -7.83 21.80
CA ASN A 45 5.05 -8.19 21.83
C ASN A 45 4.21 -6.97 21.37
N TRP A 46 3.09 -7.19 20.70
CA TRP A 46 2.18 -6.14 20.25
C TRP A 46 1.76 -5.16 21.38
N GLN A 47 1.78 -5.61 22.64
CA GLN A 47 1.50 -4.78 23.83
C GLN A 47 2.63 -3.83 24.18
N THR A 48 3.89 -4.26 23.97
CA THR A 48 5.11 -3.53 24.35
C THR A 48 5.84 -2.90 23.17
N ALA A 49 5.35 -3.14 21.95
CA ALA A 49 5.96 -2.60 20.74
C ALA A 49 5.97 -1.07 20.74
N ASP A 50 7.07 -0.50 20.28
CA ASP A 50 7.26 0.94 20.18
C ASP A 50 6.21 1.58 19.25
N ARG A 51 5.53 2.59 19.73
CA ARG A 51 4.55 3.40 19.03
C ARG A 51 4.86 4.90 19.17
N SER A 52 6.08 5.22 19.54
CA SER A 52 6.55 6.60 19.62
C SER A 52 6.64 7.24 18.22
N SER A 53 6.66 8.57 18.19
CA SER A 53 6.97 9.30 16.95
C SER A 53 8.30 8.83 16.36
N ALA A 54 8.35 8.71 15.04
CA ALA A 54 9.56 8.40 14.30
C ALA A 54 10.41 9.64 13.98
N GLY A 55 9.94 10.84 14.37
CA GLY A 55 10.64 12.10 14.11
C GLY A 55 10.58 12.57 12.65
N LEU A 56 9.56 12.14 11.89
CA LEU A 56 9.40 12.49 10.47
C LEU A 56 8.65 13.81 10.26
N LEU A 57 8.02 14.33 11.31
CA LEU A 57 7.28 15.59 11.27
C LEU A 57 7.87 16.59 12.26
N PRO A 58 7.93 17.88 11.90
CA PRO A 58 8.26 18.93 12.85
C PRO A 58 7.16 19.04 13.92
N ALA A 59 7.47 19.73 15.03
CA ALA A 59 6.44 20.07 15.99
C ALA A 59 5.37 20.96 15.34
N ALA A 60 4.10 20.56 15.41
CA ALA A 60 3.01 21.26 14.71
C ALA A 60 2.90 22.74 15.10
N SER A 61 3.10 23.07 16.39
CA SER A 61 3.05 24.43 16.91
C SER A 61 4.16 25.35 16.38
N GLY A 62 5.27 24.81 15.90
CA GLY A 62 6.38 25.54 15.32
C GLY A 62 6.42 25.54 13.80
N HIS A 63 5.43 24.92 13.14
CA HIS A 63 5.36 24.78 11.68
C HIS A 63 4.05 25.39 11.17
N PRO A 64 4.05 26.62 10.63
CA PRO A 64 2.82 27.29 10.24
C PRO A 64 2.13 26.65 9.05
N ASP A 65 2.89 26.07 8.10
CA ASP A 65 2.35 25.58 6.85
C ASP A 65 1.36 24.41 7.04
N ALA A 66 0.38 24.36 6.16
CA ALA A 66 -0.47 23.18 6.02
C ALA A 66 0.34 21.98 5.54
N VAL A 67 -0.04 20.79 5.97
CA VAL A 67 0.71 19.54 5.69
C VAL A 67 -0.26 18.44 5.33
N ILE A 68 0.06 17.65 4.31
CA ILE A 68 -0.53 16.34 4.04
C ILE A 68 0.59 15.31 3.98
N ARG A 69 0.42 14.20 4.68
CA ARG A 69 1.30 13.02 4.61
C ARG A 69 0.47 11.76 4.46
N VAL A 70 0.96 10.84 3.66
CA VAL A 70 0.56 9.44 3.70
C VAL A 70 1.78 8.64 4.10
N TYR A 71 1.61 7.82 5.11
CA TYR A 71 2.64 6.93 5.61
C TYR A 71 2.27 5.48 5.40
N GLY A 72 3.28 4.63 5.30
CA GLY A 72 3.15 3.20 5.29
C GLY A 72 4.22 2.55 6.16
N ALA A 73 3.86 1.54 6.94
CA ALA A 73 4.81 0.78 7.73
C ALA A 73 4.45 -0.71 7.74
N ARG A 74 5.45 -1.58 7.92
CA ARG A 74 5.21 -3.03 8.00
C ARG A 74 4.17 -3.36 9.04
N THR A 75 3.23 -4.24 8.68
CA THR A 75 2.17 -4.67 9.60
C THR A 75 2.73 -5.52 10.73
N VAL A 76 1.93 -5.71 11.77
CA VAL A 76 2.34 -6.44 12.97
C VAL A 76 2.55 -7.94 12.70
N ARG A 77 3.48 -8.56 13.41
CA ARG A 77 3.78 -9.98 13.39
C ARG A 77 4.13 -10.47 11.97
N TRP A 78 3.94 -11.74 11.69
CA TRP A 78 4.26 -12.37 10.40
C TRP A 78 3.62 -11.69 9.17
N ARG A 79 2.52 -10.94 9.35
CA ARG A 79 1.91 -10.18 8.25
C ARG A 79 2.86 -9.12 7.69
N GLY A 80 3.79 -8.59 8.51
CA GLY A 80 4.83 -7.65 8.07
C GLY A 80 5.80 -8.22 7.02
N ILE A 81 5.83 -9.55 6.82
CA ILE A 81 6.57 -10.19 5.72
C ILE A 81 5.98 -9.75 4.37
N PHE A 82 4.66 -9.59 4.29
CA PHE A 82 3.93 -9.39 3.04
C PHE A 82 3.42 -7.96 2.88
N ALA A 83 2.96 -7.34 3.97
CA ALA A 83 2.08 -6.19 3.91
C ALA A 83 2.56 -5.01 4.77
N VAL A 84 2.14 -3.84 4.33
CA VAL A 84 2.20 -2.60 5.10
C VAL A 84 0.79 -2.20 5.56
N HIS A 85 0.74 -1.44 6.66
CA HIS A 85 -0.40 -0.64 7.08
C HIS A 85 -0.17 0.79 6.62
N THR A 86 -1.15 1.41 6.00
CA THR A 86 -1.07 2.81 5.58
C THR A 86 -2.05 3.68 6.35
N TRP A 87 -1.71 4.96 6.54
CA TRP A 87 -2.55 5.96 7.19
C TRP A 87 -2.33 7.35 6.59
N ILE A 88 -3.25 8.25 6.91
CA ILE A 88 -3.24 9.63 6.43
C ILE A 88 -3.06 10.57 7.62
N VAL A 89 -2.26 11.60 7.39
CA VAL A 89 -2.03 12.70 8.32
C VAL A 89 -2.23 14.01 7.57
N PHE A 90 -2.91 14.96 8.20
CA PHE A 90 -2.89 16.33 7.73
C PHE A 90 -2.88 17.31 8.89
N LYS A 91 -2.48 18.55 8.58
CA LYS A 91 -2.50 19.70 9.48
C LYS A 91 -2.92 20.92 8.67
N GLU A 92 -3.95 21.61 9.13
CA GLU A 92 -4.34 22.92 8.57
C GLU A 92 -3.22 23.93 8.79
N GLN A 93 -3.23 24.98 7.96
CA GLN A 93 -2.35 26.12 8.17
C GLN A 93 -2.55 26.69 9.59
N ASP A 94 -1.47 27.04 10.25
CA ASP A 94 -1.42 27.58 11.63
C ASP A 94 -2.03 26.66 12.70
N ALA A 95 -2.45 25.43 12.37
CA ALA A 95 -2.94 24.51 13.38
C ALA A 95 -1.80 24.02 14.29
N ALA A 96 -2.10 23.93 15.59
CA ALA A 96 -1.15 23.50 16.62
C ALA A 96 -0.98 21.98 16.71
N THR A 97 -1.78 21.21 15.98
CA THR A 97 -1.79 19.73 16.03
C THR A 97 -1.97 19.12 14.65
N TYR A 98 -1.41 17.94 14.47
CA TYR A 98 -1.71 17.07 13.33
C TYR A 98 -2.98 16.26 13.60
N SER A 99 -3.73 15.96 12.54
CA SER A 99 -4.82 14.99 12.52
C SER A 99 -4.35 13.73 11.79
N ARG A 100 -4.42 12.58 12.45
CA ARG A 100 -4.09 11.27 11.88
C ARG A 100 -5.35 10.43 11.77
N TYR A 101 -5.49 9.71 10.66
CA TYR A 101 -6.61 8.80 10.40
C TYR A 101 -6.09 7.43 9.99
N ASP A 102 -6.48 6.42 10.75
CA ASP A 102 -6.23 5.00 10.51
C ASP A 102 -7.55 4.27 10.29
N TYR A 103 -7.60 3.34 9.33
CA TYR A 103 -8.70 2.38 9.22
C TYR A 103 -8.25 1.05 9.82
N THR A 104 -8.92 0.58 10.85
CA THR A 104 -8.47 -0.57 11.66
C THR A 104 -9.61 -1.54 11.98
N ALA A 105 -9.25 -2.81 12.24
CA ALA A 105 -10.19 -3.86 12.64
C ALA A 105 -10.65 -3.75 14.11
N TRP A 106 -10.12 -2.80 14.88
CA TRP A 106 -10.40 -2.65 16.32
C TRP A 106 -10.66 -1.19 16.68
N GLY A 107 -11.50 -0.99 17.68
CA GLY A 107 -11.98 0.34 18.06
C GLY A 107 -12.89 0.92 16.98
N GLU A 108 -12.98 2.24 16.91
CA GLU A 108 -13.69 2.91 15.81
C GLU A 108 -13.05 2.52 14.47
N PRO A 109 -13.84 2.12 13.45
CA PRO A 109 -13.31 1.70 12.16
C PRO A 109 -12.38 2.74 11.53
N ILE A 110 -12.81 4.01 11.47
CA ILE A 110 -11.96 5.13 11.12
C ILE A 110 -11.53 5.80 12.42
N ARG A 111 -10.32 5.49 12.84
CA ARG A 111 -9.74 5.96 14.08
C ARG A 111 -9.04 7.30 13.88
N SER A 112 -9.44 8.31 14.64
CA SER A 112 -8.79 9.62 14.65
C SER A 112 -7.81 9.71 15.81
N ASN A 113 -6.57 10.14 15.55
CA ASN A 113 -5.54 10.46 16.54
C ASN A 113 -5.27 9.35 17.60
N GLY A 114 -5.43 8.10 17.20
CA GLY A 114 -5.17 6.96 18.10
C GLY A 114 -3.67 6.74 18.41
N PHE A 115 -2.79 7.36 17.61
CA PHE A 115 -1.33 7.33 17.73
C PHE A 115 -0.77 8.71 17.37
N ALA A 116 0.51 8.97 17.70
CA ALA A 116 1.20 10.15 17.18
C ALA A 116 1.18 10.13 15.62
N ALA A 117 1.20 11.31 15.00
CA ALA A 117 1.01 11.47 13.56
C ALA A 117 1.94 10.58 12.72
N ASP A 118 3.22 10.55 13.07
CA ASP A 118 4.28 9.79 12.44
C ASP A 118 4.77 8.60 13.28
N ALA A 119 3.90 8.07 14.17
CA ALA A 119 4.29 6.99 15.08
C ALA A 119 4.73 5.74 14.33
N ARG A 120 5.70 5.04 14.92
CA ARG A 120 6.05 3.68 14.53
C ARG A 120 4.83 2.77 14.62
N TRP A 121 4.63 1.95 13.60
CA TRP A 121 3.55 0.98 13.60
C TRP A 121 4.02 -0.31 14.26
N PHE A 122 3.79 -0.40 15.58
CA PHE A 122 4.21 -1.54 16.40
C PHE A 122 5.70 -1.91 16.21
N GLY A 123 6.57 -0.91 16.28
CA GLY A 123 8.02 -1.04 16.12
C GLY A 123 8.53 -0.78 14.70
N ALA A 124 7.68 -0.92 13.68
CA ALA A 124 8.09 -0.65 12.30
C ALA A 124 8.14 0.87 12.03
N THR A 125 9.26 1.36 11.53
CA THR A 125 9.43 2.76 11.12
C THR A 125 8.61 3.04 9.87
N PRO A 126 7.80 4.12 9.86
CA PRO A 126 7.04 4.49 8.68
C PRO A 126 7.92 5.05 7.56
N GLU A 127 7.49 4.75 6.33
CA GLU A 127 8.00 5.38 5.11
C GLU A 127 6.99 6.42 4.63
N THR A 128 7.47 7.56 4.14
CA THR A 128 6.64 8.60 3.56
C THR A 128 6.28 8.23 2.12
N ILE A 129 4.98 8.12 1.83
CA ILE A 129 4.44 7.83 0.50
C ILE A 129 4.00 9.12 -0.18
N VAL A 130 3.40 10.04 0.59
CA VAL A 130 2.99 11.38 0.14
C VAL A 130 3.53 12.42 1.10
N ALA A 131 4.08 13.50 0.54
CA ALA A 131 4.40 14.71 1.27
C ALA A 131 3.99 15.92 0.42
N VAL A 132 3.02 16.67 0.91
CA VAL A 132 2.54 17.93 0.32
C VAL A 132 2.46 18.96 1.43
N ASP A 133 3.02 20.14 1.20
CA ASP A 133 3.10 21.21 2.18
C ASP A 133 2.57 22.53 1.62
N GLY A 134 2.31 23.49 2.50
CA GLY A 134 1.97 24.87 2.18
C GLY A 134 0.62 25.04 1.48
N GLU A 135 0.56 25.93 0.50
CA GLU A 135 -0.69 26.30 -0.19
C GLU A 135 -1.36 25.12 -0.89
N GLU A 136 -0.58 24.21 -1.49
CA GLU A 136 -1.15 23.02 -2.12
C GLU A 136 -1.81 22.12 -1.10
N ALA A 137 -1.17 21.88 0.05
CA ALA A 137 -1.78 21.15 1.14
C ALA A 137 -3.07 21.80 1.63
N SER A 138 -3.06 23.12 1.85
CA SER A 138 -4.25 23.89 2.26
C SER A 138 -5.42 23.69 1.29
N ARG A 139 -5.16 23.67 -0.01
CA ARG A 139 -6.18 23.47 -1.05
C ARG A 139 -6.72 22.03 -1.08
N LEU A 140 -5.89 21.03 -0.78
CA LEU A 140 -6.25 19.60 -0.88
C LEU A 140 -6.86 19.03 0.41
N ILE A 141 -6.53 19.58 1.58
CA ILE A 141 -7.06 19.10 2.88
C ILE A 141 -8.59 18.99 2.90
N PRO A 142 -9.39 19.97 2.43
CA PRO A 142 -10.84 19.84 2.41
C PRO A 142 -11.32 18.64 1.59
N LYS A 143 -10.68 18.32 0.46
CA LYS A 143 -11.01 17.14 -0.36
C LYS A 143 -10.67 15.85 0.39
N VAL A 144 -9.48 15.75 0.97
CA VAL A 144 -9.05 14.60 1.77
C VAL A 144 -10.00 14.36 2.94
N ARG A 145 -10.37 15.41 3.67
CA ARG A 145 -11.34 15.35 4.78
C ARG A 145 -12.69 14.84 4.31
N HIS A 146 -13.20 15.38 3.20
CA HIS A 146 -14.49 14.96 2.65
C HIS A 146 -14.52 13.46 2.33
N VAL A 147 -13.46 12.91 1.75
CA VAL A 147 -13.39 11.46 1.46
C VAL A 147 -13.36 10.64 2.75
N ILE A 148 -12.59 11.05 3.74
CA ILE A 148 -12.52 10.39 5.04
C ILE A 148 -13.89 10.37 5.73
N GLU A 149 -14.59 11.50 5.74
CA GLU A 149 -15.90 11.66 6.37
C GLU A 149 -17.00 10.85 5.65
N ASN A 150 -16.88 10.65 4.35
CA ASN A 150 -17.85 9.93 3.53
C ASN A 150 -17.40 8.52 3.11
N TYR A 151 -16.32 8.00 3.69
CA TYR A 151 -15.87 6.64 3.39
C TYR A 151 -16.94 5.62 3.77
N LYS A 152 -17.35 4.79 2.81
CA LYS A 152 -18.54 3.96 2.96
C LYS A 152 -18.40 2.79 3.94
N PHE A 153 -17.20 2.27 4.15
CA PHE A 153 -16.95 1.17 5.07
C PHE A 153 -16.65 1.70 6.47
N ARG A 154 -17.69 2.18 7.16
CA ARG A 154 -17.59 2.83 8.48
C ARG A 154 -18.21 2.02 9.60
N ALA A 155 -18.90 0.92 9.28
CA ALA A 155 -19.54 0.09 10.28
C ALA A 155 -18.53 -0.87 10.94
N TYR A 156 -18.81 -1.23 12.17
CA TYR A 156 -18.08 -2.30 12.83
C TYR A 156 -18.28 -3.59 12.06
N GLY A 157 -17.18 -4.27 11.74
CA GLY A 157 -17.19 -5.50 10.95
C GLY A 157 -16.95 -5.32 9.46
N ASP A 158 -16.94 -4.09 8.92
CA ASP A 158 -16.62 -3.84 7.51
C ASP A 158 -15.16 -4.18 7.17
N TYR A 159 -14.26 -4.07 8.16
CA TYR A 159 -12.84 -4.31 7.93
C TYR A 159 -12.54 -5.77 7.59
N SER A 160 -11.94 -6.00 6.44
CA SER A 160 -11.43 -7.31 6.03
C SER A 160 -9.92 -7.20 5.75
N PRO A 161 -9.07 -7.96 6.47
CA PRO A 161 -7.62 -7.88 6.26
C PRO A 161 -7.19 -8.19 4.83
N TRP A 162 -7.93 -9.06 4.16
CA TRP A 162 -7.71 -9.48 2.78
C TRP A 162 -8.99 -10.08 2.19
N PRO A 163 -9.36 -9.77 0.94
CA PRO A 163 -8.68 -8.85 0.00
C PRO A 163 -8.89 -7.38 0.32
N GLY A 164 -9.75 -7.04 1.22
CA GLY A 164 -10.20 -5.71 1.63
C GLY A 164 -11.72 -5.69 1.89
N PRO A 165 -12.30 -4.55 2.30
CA PRO A 165 -11.62 -3.27 2.55
C PRO A 165 -10.75 -3.27 3.81
N ASN A 166 -9.57 -2.66 3.73
CA ASN A 166 -8.62 -2.53 4.83
C ASN A 166 -7.95 -1.14 4.82
N SER A 167 -6.91 -0.93 5.63
CA SER A 167 -6.22 0.36 5.70
C SER A 167 -5.67 0.84 4.36
N ASN A 168 -5.18 -0.08 3.53
CA ASN A 168 -4.65 0.26 2.20
C ASN A 168 -5.77 0.62 1.23
N THR A 169 -6.93 -0.06 1.31
CA THR A 169 -8.13 0.29 0.55
C THR A 169 -8.64 1.68 0.93
N PHE A 170 -8.62 2.01 2.23
CA PHE A 170 -9.04 3.32 2.74
C PHE A 170 -8.15 4.45 2.20
N VAL A 171 -6.82 4.27 2.26
CA VAL A 171 -5.89 5.25 1.72
C VAL A 171 -5.99 5.32 0.20
N GLN A 172 -6.16 4.18 -0.49
CA GLN A 172 -6.37 4.15 -1.94
C GLN A 172 -7.59 4.98 -2.35
N ALA A 173 -8.71 4.86 -1.62
CA ALA A 173 -9.91 5.65 -1.88
C ALA A 173 -9.66 7.17 -1.80
N VAL A 174 -8.79 7.61 -0.89
CA VAL A 174 -8.39 9.02 -0.81
C VAL A 174 -7.50 9.41 -2.00
N LEU A 175 -6.57 8.57 -2.41
CA LEU A 175 -5.70 8.85 -3.56
C LEU A 175 -6.50 8.90 -4.88
N ASP A 176 -7.52 8.04 -5.04
CA ASP A 176 -8.40 8.03 -6.20
C ASP A 176 -9.24 9.31 -6.29
N ALA A 177 -9.74 9.78 -5.16
CA ALA A 177 -10.57 10.99 -5.09
C ALA A 177 -9.76 12.30 -5.12
N VAL A 178 -8.47 12.25 -4.84
CA VAL A 178 -7.55 13.40 -4.81
C VAL A 178 -6.32 13.10 -5.68
N PRO A 179 -6.51 12.98 -7.02
CA PRO A 179 -5.44 12.63 -7.94
C PRO A 179 -4.27 13.62 -7.98
N GLU A 180 -4.49 14.84 -7.48
CA GLU A 180 -3.44 15.86 -7.34
C GLU A 180 -2.31 15.43 -6.39
N LEU A 181 -2.56 14.48 -5.49
CA LEU A 181 -1.54 13.89 -4.63
C LEU A 181 -0.50 13.08 -5.41
N LYS A 182 -0.81 12.66 -6.64
CA LYS A 182 0.09 11.99 -7.61
C LYS A 182 0.88 10.81 -7.03
N ALA A 183 0.28 10.08 -6.11
CA ALA A 183 0.93 9.04 -5.37
C ALA A 183 0.43 7.65 -5.77
N VAL A 184 1.28 6.66 -5.58
CA VAL A 184 0.99 5.25 -5.79
C VAL A 184 1.38 4.49 -4.53
N LEU A 185 0.45 3.70 -4.00
CA LEU A 185 0.74 2.83 -2.88
C LEU A 185 1.76 1.74 -3.27
N PRO A 186 2.65 1.34 -2.35
CA PRO A 186 3.66 0.33 -2.65
C PRO A 186 3.01 -1.03 -2.96
N PRO A 187 3.71 -1.92 -3.68
CA PRO A 187 3.20 -3.26 -4.01
C PRO A 187 2.90 -4.12 -2.77
N THR A 188 3.43 -3.75 -1.61
CA THR A 188 3.15 -4.36 -0.31
C THR A 188 1.90 -3.80 0.38
N ALA A 189 1.24 -2.80 -0.18
CA ALA A 189 -0.05 -2.30 0.30
C ALA A 189 -1.19 -3.22 -0.14
N ILE A 190 -1.22 -4.44 0.41
CA ILE A 190 -2.24 -5.46 0.09
C ILE A 190 -3.63 -4.92 0.40
N GLY A 191 -4.54 -5.01 -0.57
CA GLY A 191 -5.89 -4.46 -0.49
C GLY A 191 -6.05 -3.11 -1.19
N LYS A 192 -4.97 -2.51 -1.74
CA LYS A 192 -5.06 -1.30 -2.57
C LYS A 192 -5.89 -1.52 -3.83
N ASP A 193 -5.87 -2.75 -4.37
CA ASP A 193 -6.58 -3.14 -5.59
C ASP A 193 -8.01 -3.64 -5.32
N TYR A 194 -8.50 -3.53 -4.08
CA TYR A 194 -9.88 -3.89 -3.75
C TYR A 194 -10.86 -2.90 -4.37
N PRO A 195 -11.86 -3.36 -5.15
CA PRO A 195 -12.82 -2.49 -5.86
C PRO A 195 -13.86 -1.93 -4.89
N TYR A 196 -13.46 -0.97 -4.07
CA TYR A 196 -14.29 -0.42 -2.98
C TYR A 196 -15.55 0.33 -3.49
N GLU A 197 -15.55 0.84 -4.73
CA GLU A 197 -16.75 1.38 -5.39
C GLU A 197 -17.60 0.31 -6.09
N GLY A 198 -17.06 -0.90 -6.26
CA GLY A 198 -17.70 -2.01 -6.96
C GLY A 198 -17.28 -2.13 -8.43
N ASP A 199 -16.45 -1.23 -8.92
CA ASP A 199 -16.00 -1.22 -10.31
C ASP A 199 -14.86 -2.21 -10.52
N TRP A 200 -15.01 -3.05 -11.53
CA TRP A 200 -14.00 -4.06 -11.89
C TRP A 200 -12.89 -3.51 -12.75
N PHE A 201 -13.09 -2.36 -13.36
CA PHE A 201 -12.12 -1.67 -14.19
C PHE A 201 -12.39 -0.16 -14.15
N GLY A 202 -11.36 0.63 -14.39
CA GLY A 202 -11.46 2.08 -14.37
C GLY A 202 -10.16 2.76 -14.74
N LEU A 203 -10.15 4.07 -14.58
CA LEU A 203 -8.93 4.86 -14.66
C LEU A 203 -8.14 4.73 -13.36
N THR A 204 -6.81 4.76 -13.49
CA THR A 204 -5.92 4.81 -12.32
C THR A 204 -6.07 6.15 -11.57
N PRO A 205 -5.67 6.23 -10.27
CA PRO A 205 -5.75 7.46 -9.47
C PRO A 205 -5.11 8.68 -10.15
N SER A 206 -4.00 8.45 -10.85
CA SER A 206 -3.30 9.52 -11.59
C SER A 206 -4.02 9.96 -12.86
N LEU A 207 -5.08 9.28 -13.27
CA LEU A 207 -5.79 9.45 -14.55
C LEU A 207 -4.89 9.21 -15.78
N THR A 208 -3.71 8.60 -15.59
CA THR A 208 -2.75 8.34 -16.68
C THR A 208 -2.72 6.89 -17.15
N GLY A 209 -3.61 6.07 -16.63
CA GLY A 209 -3.67 4.64 -16.92
C GLY A 209 -5.04 4.04 -16.66
N ILE A 210 -5.09 2.72 -16.77
CA ILE A 210 -6.26 1.90 -16.53
C ILE A 210 -5.93 0.78 -15.55
N TYR A 211 -6.93 0.34 -14.83
CA TYR A 211 -6.84 -0.85 -13.99
C TYR A 211 -8.02 -1.78 -14.24
N ALA A 212 -7.80 -3.06 -13.96
CA ALA A 212 -8.85 -4.05 -13.80
C ALA A 212 -8.58 -4.85 -12.53
N SER A 213 -9.62 -5.09 -11.73
CA SER A 213 -9.52 -5.84 -10.48
C SER A 213 -10.69 -6.78 -10.30
N LEU A 214 -10.40 -8.05 -10.13
CA LEU A 214 -11.39 -9.07 -9.82
C LEU A 214 -11.47 -9.25 -8.30
N GLY A 215 -12.23 -8.36 -7.66
CA GLY A 215 -12.47 -8.39 -6.21
C GLY A 215 -11.22 -8.20 -5.34
N GLY A 216 -10.12 -7.66 -5.87
CA GLY A 216 -8.84 -7.54 -5.16
C GLY A 216 -8.01 -8.82 -5.16
N TYR A 217 -8.54 -9.93 -5.70
CA TYR A 217 -7.81 -11.21 -5.80
C TYR A 217 -6.87 -11.25 -6.99
N LEU A 218 -7.34 -10.83 -8.15
CA LEU A 218 -6.57 -10.73 -9.38
C LEU A 218 -6.68 -9.30 -9.90
N GLY A 219 -5.59 -8.74 -10.38
CA GLY A 219 -5.59 -7.38 -10.89
C GLY A 219 -4.51 -7.13 -11.93
N LEU A 220 -4.78 -6.16 -12.78
CA LEU A 220 -3.86 -5.63 -13.77
C LEU A 220 -3.95 -4.11 -13.74
N THR A 221 -2.83 -3.44 -13.63
CA THR A 221 -2.74 -1.98 -13.72
C THR A 221 -1.69 -1.61 -14.75
N ILE A 222 -2.04 -0.69 -15.64
CA ILE A 222 -1.13 -0.14 -16.65
C ILE A 222 -1.33 1.38 -16.68
N GLY A 223 -0.32 2.13 -16.26
CA GLY A 223 -0.37 3.59 -16.21
C GLY A 223 1.02 4.22 -16.29
N TRP A 224 1.07 5.47 -16.71
CA TRP A 224 2.34 6.21 -16.76
C TRP A 224 2.91 6.48 -15.37
N VAL A 225 2.04 6.74 -14.39
CA VAL A 225 2.43 7.02 -13.00
C VAL A 225 2.51 5.73 -12.20
N GLU A 226 1.52 4.85 -12.34
CA GLU A 226 1.43 3.57 -11.62
C GLU A 226 2.41 2.52 -12.15
N GLY A 227 2.84 2.66 -13.40
CA GLY A 227 3.64 1.65 -14.09
C GLY A 227 2.79 0.46 -14.52
N PHE A 228 3.43 -0.70 -14.62
CA PHE A 228 2.78 -1.97 -14.88
C PHE A 228 2.76 -2.80 -13.61
N GLU A 229 1.58 -3.33 -13.23
CA GLU A 229 1.42 -4.20 -12.08
C GLU A 229 0.47 -5.36 -12.40
N ILE A 230 0.84 -6.55 -11.96
CA ILE A 230 -0.03 -7.73 -11.89
C ILE A 230 -0.21 -8.05 -10.41
N ASN A 231 -1.44 -8.07 -9.94
CA ASN A 231 -1.81 -8.57 -8.62
C ASN A 231 -2.28 -10.02 -8.75
N PHE A 232 -1.63 -10.91 -8.03
CA PHE A 232 -2.01 -12.31 -7.91
C PHE A 232 -2.17 -12.65 -6.43
N PHE A 233 -3.42 -12.66 -5.95
CA PHE A 233 -3.79 -12.93 -4.55
C PHE A 233 -3.07 -12.05 -3.52
N GLY A 234 -2.86 -10.77 -3.85
CA GLY A 234 -2.15 -9.80 -3.02
C GLY A 234 -0.62 -9.78 -3.25
N ALA A 235 -0.09 -10.72 -4.01
CA ALA A 235 1.30 -10.69 -4.47
C ALA A 235 1.38 -9.82 -5.73
N VAL A 236 1.93 -8.62 -5.61
CA VAL A 236 2.06 -7.68 -6.72
C VAL A 236 3.45 -7.78 -7.33
N LEU A 237 3.48 -8.09 -8.63
CA LEU A 237 4.66 -8.03 -9.49
C LEU A 237 4.50 -6.88 -10.49
N GLY A 238 5.57 -6.15 -10.76
CA GLY A 238 5.48 -5.07 -11.72
C GLY A 238 6.78 -4.34 -11.95
N PHE A 239 6.67 -3.30 -12.77
CA PHE A 239 7.77 -2.38 -13.03
C PHE A 239 7.22 -0.97 -13.28
N ASP A 240 8.05 0.01 -13.04
CA ASP A 240 7.76 1.41 -13.26
C ASP A 240 8.77 1.94 -14.30
N ILE A 241 8.24 2.56 -15.37
CA ILE A 241 9.06 3.10 -16.46
C ILE A 241 9.42 4.56 -16.18
N ARG A 242 8.48 5.33 -15.64
CA ARG A 242 8.67 6.77 -15.35
C ARG A 242 9.79 7.00 -14.35
N ARG A 243 9.86 6.15 -13.33
CA ARG A 243 10.92 6.12 -12.31
C ARG A 243 11.43 4.69 -12.20
N PRO A 244 12.41 4.31 -13.00
CA PRO A 244 12.81 2.92 -13.18
C PRO A 244 12.95 2.15 -11.87
N ALA A 245 12.05 1.19 -11.68
CA ALA A 245 12.02 0.33 -10.51
C ALA A 245 11.27 -0.97 -10.81
N LEU A 246 11.66 -2.03 -10.11
CA LEU A 246 10.94 -3.29 -10.08
C LEU A 246 10.06 -3.34 -8.83
N LYS A 247 8.91 -3.99 -8.93
CA LYS A 247 7.94 -4.15 -7.85
C LYS A 247 7.82 -5.63 -7.52
N PHE A 248 8.08 -5.99 -6.27
CA PHE A 248 8.07 -7.37 -5.81
C PHE A 248 7.19 -7.55 -4.58
N PRO A 249 6.47 -8.69 -4.49
CA PRO A 249 5.72 -9.02 -3.29
C PRO A 249 6.66 -9.19 -2.09
N GLY A 250 6.23 -8.78 -0.93
CA GLY A 250 7.01 -8.86 0.30
C GLY A 250 8.15 -7.85 0.40
N ILE A 251 8.97 -7.67 -0.62
CA ILE A 251 10.09 -6.71 -0.61
C ILE A 251 9.58 -5.28 -0.78
N GLY A 252 8.71 -5.06 -1.76
CA GLY A 252 8.28 -3.74 -2.14
C GLY A 252 8.89 -3.27 -3.47
N ARG A 253 9.24 -1.99 -3.54
CA ARG A 253 9.81 -1.34 -4.72
C ARG A 253 11.34 -1.33 -4.63
N LEU A 254 12.01 -1.77 -5.69
CA LEU A 254 13.47 -1.73 -5.84
C LEU A 254 13.85 -0.88 -7.05
N GLY A 255 14.57 0.20 -6.84
CA GLY A 255 14.97 1.15 -7.88
C GLY A 255 14.83 2.59 -7.42
N MET A 256 14.54 3.50 -8.35
CA MET A 256 14.31 4.91 -8.01
C MET A 256 13.10 5.06 -7.08
N THR A 257 13.19 5.96 -6.11
CA THR A 257 12.06 6.26 -5.22
C THR A 257 10.83 6.70 -6.02
N ALA A 258 9.63 6.41 -5.52
CA ALA A 258 8.39 6.78 -6.19
C ALA A 258 8.24 8.32 -6.35
N GLY A 259 9.01 9.08 -5.61
CA GLY A 259 9.02 10.54 -5.54
C GLY A 259 7.89 11.04 -4.65
N VAL A 260 8.26 11.94 -3.84
CA VAL A 260 7.37 12.76 -3.02
C VAL A 260 7.30 14.12 -3.69
#